data_e824441e3a12d1f14b8e030facc7b9f7
#
_entry.id   e824441e3a12d1f14b8e030facc7b9f7
#
_cell.length_a   1.000
_cell.length_b   1.000
_cell.length_c   1.000
_cell.angle_alpha   90.00
_cell.angle_beta   90.00
_cell.angle_gamma   90.00
#
_symmetry.space_group_name_H-M   'P 1'
#
loop_
_entity.id
_entity.type
_entity.pdbx_description
1 polymer ?
#
loop_
_entity_poly.entity_id
_entity_poly.type
_entity_poly.pdbx_seq_one_letter_code
_entity_poly.pdbx_strand_id
1 'polypeptide(L)'
;QVSEKEADDYYSTRPYGSKLSAWASKQSEVLKSKTELINSIKEYKKKYNDEKKVPRPKNWSGWRLMPKEIEFWMQVENRTHERLKYSKNNNGEWDKFLLNP
;
A
#
# COMPACT_ATOMS: atom_id res chain seq x y z
N GLN A 1 1.22 -7.90 7.56
CA GLN A 1 2.36 -7.06 7.20
C GLN A 1 3.33 -7.84 6.33
N VAL A 2 3.92 -7.21 5.34
CA VAL A 2 4.95 -7.82 4.50
C VAL A 2 6.26 -8.00 5.27
N SER A 3 7.16 -8.86 4.75
CA SER A 3 8.49 -9.05 5.36
C SER A 3 9.35 -7.80 5.23
N GLU A 4 10.36 -7.68 6.09
CA GLU A 4 11.35 -6.60 6.02
C GLU A 4 12.05 -6.56 4.65
N LYS A 5 12.44 -7.73 4.14
CA LYS A 5 13.07 -7.83 2.81
C LYS A 5 12.15 -7.30 1.71
N GLU A 6 10.89 -7.68 1.72
CA GLU A 6 9.93 -7.22 0.72
C GLU A 6 9.69 -5.70 0.80
N ALA A 7 9.62 -5.17 2.01
CA ALA A 7 9.50 -3.74 2.24
C ALA A 7 10.74 -3.00 1.73
N ASP A 8 11.94 -3.50 1.99
CA ASP A 8 13.20 -2.93 1.51
C ASP A 8 13.29 -2.95 -0.02
N ASP A 9 12.96 -4.10 -0.63
CA ASP A 9 12.97 -4.26 -2.08
C ASP A 9 12.03 -3.25 -2.76
N TYR A 10 10.81 -3.11 -2.25
CA TYR A 10 9.87 -2.14 -2.81
C TYR A 10 10.30 -0.69 -2.54
N TYR A 11 10.77 -0.39 -1.35
CA TYR A 11 11.27 0.95 -1.01
C TYR A 11 12.40 1.38 -1.95
N SER A 12 13.30 0.46 -2.27
CA SER A 12 14.44 0.74 -3.17
C SER A 12 14.01 1.19 -4.56
N THR A 13 12.84 0.75 -5.04
CA THR A 13 12.29 1.12 -6.36
C THR A 13 11.67 2.51 -6.41
N ARG A 14 11.42 3.13 -5.25
CA ARG A 14 10.75 4.43 -5.20
C ARG A 14 11.65 5.57 -5.67
N PRO A 15 11.08 6.64 -6.25
CA PRO A 15 11.84 7.83 -6.59
C PRO A 15 12.51 8.47 -5.36
N TYR A 16 13.65 9.08 -5.57
CA TYR A 16 14.42 9.72 -4.49
C TYR A 16 13.62 10.70 -3.63
N GLY A 17 12.84 11.58 -4.26
CA GLY A 17 11.97 12.51 -3.53
C GLY A 17 10.94 11.81 -2.65
N SER A 18 10.39 10.69 -3.10
CA SER A 18 9.45 9.89 -2.31
C SER A 18 10.14 9.19 -1.14
N LYS A 19 11.37 8.75 -1.31
CA LYS A 19 12.17 8.18 -0.21
C LYS A 19 12.44 9.22 0.88
N LEU A 20 12.81 10.43 0.50
CA LEU A 20 13.01 11.54 1.44
C LEU A 20 11.73 11.94 2.16
N SER A 21 10.61 11.97 1.45
CA SER A 21 9.30 12.28 2.04
C SER A 21 8.91 11.26 3.12
N ALA A 22 9.24 9.99 2.93
CA ALA A 22 8.96 8.94 3.91
C ALA A 22 9.71 9.18 5.23
N TRP A 23 10.89 9.78 5.18
CA TRP A 23 11.64 10.18 6.37
C TRP A 23 11.13 11.47 7.00
N ALA A 24 10.79 12.45 6.18
CA ALA A 24 10.41 13.78 6.62
C ALA A 24 8.98 13.87 7.16
N SER A 25 8.07 13.08 6.61
CA SER A 25 6.65 13.11 6.96
C SER A 25 6.34 12.23 8.17
N LYS A 26 5.72 12.83 9.17
CA LYS A 26 5.06 12.11 10.25
C LYS A 26 3.61 11.90 9.86
N GLN A 27 3.36 10.89 9.05
CA GLN A 27 2.06 10.66 8.41
C GLN A 27 0.90 10.76 9.39
N SER A 28 -0.10 11.57 9.03
CA SER A 28 -1.34 11.81 9.79
C SER A 28 -1.19 12.59 11.11
N GLU A 29 0.01 12.97 11.50
CA GLU A 29 0.18 13.91 12.60
C GLU A 29 -0.09 15.35 12.17
N VAL A 30 -0.42 16.21 13.12
CA VAL A 30 -0.68 17.62 12.83
C VAL A 30 0.58 18.31 12.33
N LEU A 31 0.47 18.93 11.17
CA LEU A 31 1.53 19.74 10.57
C LEU A 31 1.26 21.23 10.86
N LYS A 32 2.17 21.89 11.54
CA LYS A 32 2.00 23.31 11.92
C LYS A 32 2.04 24.25 10.71
N SER A 33 2.91 23.95 9.74
CA SER A 33 3.01 24.71 8.51
C SER A 33 3.63 23.87 7.40
N LYS A 34 3.32 24.22 6.14
CA LYS A 34 3.93 23.59 4.98
C LYS A 34 5.45 23.79 4.94
N THR A 35 5.93 24.93 5.43
CA THR A 35 7.35 25.25 5.53
C THR A 35 8.11 24.27 6.41
N GLU A 36 7.51 23.82 7.51
CA GLU A 36 8.11 22.81 8.39
C GLU A 36 8.41 21.52 7.64
N LEU A 37 7.46 21.02 6.84
CA LEU A 37 7.67 19.83 6.02
C LEU A 37 8.76 20.03 4.95
N ILE A 38 8.74 21.17 4.26
CA ILE A 38 9.75 21.51 3.25
C ILE A 38 11.14 21.53 3.85
N ASN A 39 11.30 22.14 5.02
CA ASN A 39 12.58 22.22 5.72
C ASN A 39 13.05 20.82 6.16
N SER A 40 12.15 19.99 6.66
CA SER A 40 12.46 18.62 7.03
C SER A 40 12.95 17.80 5.83
N ILE A 41 12.32 17.93 4.67
CA ILE A 41 12.75 17.28 3.43
C ILE A 41 14.16 17.74 3.05
N LYS A 42 14.45 19.04 3.15
CA LYS A 42 15.78 19.58 2.85
C LYS A 42 16.86 19.02 3.79
N GLU A 43 16.56 18.86 5.07
CA GLU A 43 17.49 18.26 6.04
C GLU A 43 17.78 16.80 5.71
N TYR A 44 16.75 16.00 5.38
CA TYR A 44 16.96 14.61 4.97
C TYR A 44 17.68 14.49 3.63
N LYS A 45 17.49 15.44 2.72
CA LYS A 45 18.26 15.51 1.46
C LYS A 45 19.75 15.72 1.73
N LYS A 46 20.10 16.51 2.71
CA LYS A 46 21.52 16.70 3.13
C LYS A 46 22.07 15.44 3.79
N LYS A 47 21.27 14.78 4.63
CA LYS A 47 21.66 13.55 5.35
C LYS A 47 21.82 12.36 4.41
N TYR A 48 20.90 12.19 3.46
CA TYR A 48 20.86 11.09 2.49
C TYR A 48 21.07 11.65 1.08
N ASN A 49 22.22 12.19 0.81
CA ASN A 49 22.53 12.87 -0.46
C ASN A 49 22.86 11.93 -1.62
N ASP A 50 23.05 10.64 -1.36
CA ASP A 50 23.19 9.61 -2.39
C ASP A 50 21.81 8.98 -2.67
N GLU A 51 21.25 9.28 -3.85
CA GLU A 51 19.92 8.82 -4.27
C GLU A 51 19.76 7.30 -4.24
N LYS A 52 20.87 6.56 -4.40
CA LYS A 52 20.88 5.09 -4.41
C LYS A 52 20.99 4.47 -3.02
N LYS A 53 21.32 5.27 -1.99
CA LYS A 53 21.65 4.79 -0.65
C LYS A 53 20.74 5.37 0.44
N VAL A 54 19.50 5.70 0.10
CA VAL A 54 18.52 6.13 1.11
C VAL A 54 17.92 4.90 1.78
N PRO A 55 18.16 4.66 3.07
CA PRO A 55 17.61 3.50 3.77
C PRO A 55 16.11 3.69 4.00
N ARG A 56 15.40 2.58 4.16
CA ARG A 56 13.98 2.59 4.51
C ARG A 56 13.80 2.97 5.99
N PRO A 57 12.91 3.91 6.33
CA PRO A 57 12.53 4.14 7.72
C PRO A 57 11.93 2.87 8.34
N LYS A 58 12.24 2.58 9.60
CA LYS A 58 11.76 1.36 10.28
C LYS A 58 10.24 1.27 10.36
N ASN A 59 9.56 2.40 10.44
CA ASN A 59 8.10 2.49 10.48
C ASN A 59 7.45 2.42 9.09
N TRP A 60 8.23 2.42 8.01
CA TRP A 60 7.72 2.32 6.65
C TRP A 60 7.66 0.85 6.24
N SER A 61 6.46 0.36 5.98
CA SER A 61 6.22 -1.01 5.56
C SER A 61 4.99 -1.11 4.67
N GLY A 62 4.54 -2.31 4.39
CA GLY A 62 3.36 -2.57 3.60
C GLY A 62 2.52 -3.70 4.15
N TRP A 63 1.32 -3.83 3.60
CA TRP A 63 0.37 -4.87 3.94
C TRP A 63 -0.05 -5.60 2.67
N ARG A 64 -0.16 -6.91 2.76
CA ARG A 64 -0.73 -7.72 1.70
C ARG A 64 -2.09 -8.23 2.12
N LEU A 65 -3.11 -7.88 1.37
CA LEU A 65 -4.41 -8.48 1.52
C LEU A 65 -4.39 -9.87 0.89
N MET A 66 -4.71 -10.89 1.68
CA MET A 66 -4.88 -12.27 1.20
C MET A 66 -6.37 -12.59 1.18
N PRO A 67 -7.04 -12.47 0.04
CA PRO A 67 -8.47 -12.67 -0.02
C PRO A 67 -8.82 -14.15 0.17
N LYS A 68 -9.87 -14.41 0.93
CA LYS A 68 -10.51 -15.73 1.07
C LYS A 68 -11.73 -15.86 0.19
N GLU A 69 -12.38 -14.75 -0.06
CA GLU A 69 -13.56 -14.63 -0.92
C GLU A 69 -13.46 -13.37 -1.76
N ILE A 70 -13.92 -13.44 -3.00
CA ILE A 70 -14.02 -12.30 -3.92
C ILE A 70 -15.37 -12.39 -4.59
N GLU A 71 -16.15 -11.32 -4.55
CA GLU A 71 -17.42 -11.22 -5.24
C GLU A 71 -17.35 -10.17 -6.35
N PHE A 72 -17.76 -10.56 -7.54
CA PHE A 72 -17.99 -9.67 -8.66
C PHE A 72 -19.47 -9.41 -8.77
N TRP A 73 -19.87 -8.16 -8.79
CA TRP A 73 -21.25 -7.73 -8.79
C TRP A 73 -21.53 -6.86 -10.01
N MET A 74 -22.58 -7.20 -10.76
CA MET A 74 -23.02 -6.43 -11.93
C MET A 74 -24.45 -5.98 -11.75
N GLN A 75 -24.70 -4.70 -11.93
CA GLN A 75 -26.03 -4.14 -11.86
C GLN A 75 -26.87 -4.58 -13.08
N VAL A 76 -28.07 -5.06 -12.82
CA VAL A 76 -29.07 -5.46 -13.81
C VAL A 76 -30.40 -4.84 -13.44
N GLU A 77 -31.29 -4.64 -14.42
CA GLU A 77 -32.64 -4.10 -14.22
C GLU A 77 -33.48 -4.97 -13.29
N ASN A 78 -34.50 -4.37 -12.66
CA ASN A 78 -35.41 -5.02 -11.75
C ASN A 78 -34.76 -5.69 -10.54
N ARG A 79 -33.57 -5.20 -10.15
CA ARG A 79 -32.76 -5.71 -9.03
C ARG A 79 -32.37 -7.19 -9.19
N THR A 80 -32.41 -7.73 -10.40
CA THR A 80 -31.91 -9.07 -10.71
C THR A 80 -30.41 -9.06 -10.98
N HIS A 81 -29.65 -8.46 -10.06
CA HIS A 81 -28.21 -8.26 -10.19
C HIS A 81 -27.47 -9.59 -10.31
N GLU A 82 -26.46 -9.61 -11.16
CA GLU A 82 -25.59 -10.76 -11.28
C GLU A 82 -24.50 -10.71 -10.21
N ARG A 83 -24.38 -11.77 -9.45
CA ARG A 83 -23.39 -11.91 -8.38
C ARG A 83 -22.60 -13.19 -8.59
N LEU A 84 -21.29 -13.03 -8.82
CA LEU A 84 -20.35 -14.13 -8.99
C LEU A 84 -19.36 -14.12 -7.84
N LYS A 85 -19.37 -15.17 -7.02
CA LYS A 85 -18.47 -15.30 -5.88
C LYS A 85 -17.41 -16.37 -6.15
N TYR A 86 -16.19 -16.03 -5.88
CA TYR A 86 -15.08 -16.96 -5.76
C TYR A 86 -14.74 -17.17 -4.30
N SER A 87 -14.64 -18.43 -3.87
CA SER A 87 -14.28 -18.80 -2.51
C SER A 87 -13.10 -19.77 -2.52
N LYS A 88 -12.10 -19.51 -1.68
CA LYS A 88 -10.92 -20.36 -1.59
C LYS A 88 -11.25 -21.60 -0.75
N ASN A 89 -11.02 -22.79 -1.32
CA ASN A 89 -11.22 -24.04 -0.62
C ASN A 89 -9.99 -24.44 0.22
N ASN A 90 -10.08 -25.56 0.94
CA ASN A 90 -9.01 -26.05 1.81
C ASN A 90 -7.73 -26.45 1.06
N ASN A 91 -7.83 -26.72 -0.23
CA ASN A 91 -6.68 -27.04 -1.10
C ASN A 91 -6.02 -25.79 -1.69
N GLY A 92 -6.51 -24.59 -1.34
CA GLY A 92 -6.00 -23.33 -1.89
C GLY A 92 -6.50 -23.00 -3.29
N GLU A 93 -7.45 -23.77 -3.82
CA GLU A 93 -8.09 -23.55 -5.11
C GLU A 93 -9.32 -22.66 -4.98
N TRP A 94 -9.71 -22.01 -6.06
CA TRP A 94 -10.89 -21.14 -6.10
C TRP A 94 -12.09 -21.87 -6.66
N ASP A 95 -13.13 -22.00 -5.84
CA ASP A 95 -14.45 -22.44 -6.29
C ASP A 95 -15.30 -21.22 -6.70
N LYS A 96 -16.15 -21.42 -7.69
CA LYS A 96 -16.97 -20.37 -8.29
C LYS A 96 -18.45 -20.65 -8.09
N PHE A 97 -19.18 -19.64 -7.63
CA PHE A 97 -20.62 -19.73 -7.35
C PHE A 97 -21.37 -18.53 -7.91
N LEU A 98 -22.54 -18.77 -8.44
CA LEU A 98 -23.53 -17.72 -8.66
C LEU A 98 -24.35 -17.54 -7.37
N LEU A 99 -24.58 -16.29 -6.99
CA LEU A 99 -25.40 -15.96 -5.84
C LEU A 99 -26.71 -15.32 -6.27
N ASN A 100 -27.78 -15.60 -5.50
CA ASN A 100 -29.00 -14.85 -5.65
C ASN A 100 -28.83 -13.38 -5.31
N PRO A 101 -29.44 -12.48 -6.10
CA PRO A 101 -29.36 -11.04 -5.85
C PRO A 101 -30.14 -10.61 -4.60
#